data_2262d9c2a6d1683d439cd1c6b4ab379d
#
_entry.id   2262d9c2a6d1683d439cd1c6b4ab379d
#
_cell.length_a   1.000
_cell.length_b   1.000
_cell.length_c   1.000
_cell.angle_alpha   90.00
_cell.angle_beta   90.00
_cell.angle_gamma   90.00
#
_symmetry.space_group_name_H-M   'P 1'
#
loop_
_entity.id
_entity.type
_entity.pdbx_description
1 polymer ?
#
loop_
_entity_poly.entity_id
_entity_poly.type
_entity_poly.pdbx_seq_one_letter_code
_entity_poly.pdbx_strand_id
1 'polypeptide(L)'
;MGATIGRYGNRINKGKFTLNGQTYQLPINDTPNSLHGGFKGFDMVVWDVEQPDSQTLQLTYLSKDGEEGYPGNLQVSMSYKLTDKNEFIITHQAQTDKETVINLTHHSFFNLHGAGNKDINDHILMINADKFTPVDQTLIPTGILQDVEGTPMDFRRPTPIGKRVNDSFEQLEFGHGYDHNWVLNRKTSNTPELAATVYEPASGRYLEVWTTEPGLQFYGGNFFDGTMTGKHEKKYNYRASLALETQHLSLIHISEPTRLRCI
;
A
#
# COMPACT_ATOMS: atom_id res chain seq x y z
N MET A 1 1.55 2.82 14.18
CA MET A 1 0.70 1.87 13.46
C MET A 1 1.40 1.45 12.20
N GLY A 2 1.12 0.29 11.70
CA GLY A 2 1.59 -0.29 10.46
C GLY A 2 1.15 -1.75 10.45
N ALA A 3 0.92 -2.30 9.27
CA ALA A 3 0.46 -3.66 9.11
C ALA A 3 1.06 -4.30 7.87
N THR A 4 1.21 -5.61 7.91
CA THR A 4 1.36 -6.42 6.71
C THR A 4 -0.01 -6.66 6.13
N ILE A 5 -0.16 -6.43 4.85
CA ILE A 5 -1.43 -6.52 4.14
C ILE A 5 -1.40 -7.69 3.16
N GLY A 6 -2.43 -8.49 3.19
CA GLY A 6 -2.68 -9.65 2.35
C GLY A 6 -3.99 -10.37 2.77
N ARG A 7 -4.44 -11.35 1.96
CA ARG A 7 -3.82 -11.92 0.76
C ARG A 7 -3.73 -10.92 -0.39
N TYR A 8 -4.68 -9.98 -0.48
CA TYR A 8 -4.72 -8.99 -1.55
C TYR A 8 -4.83 -7.58 -0.96
N GLY A 9 -3.76 -6.81 -1.11
CA GLY A 9 -3.68 -5.41 -0.72
C GLY A 9 -4.53 -4.53 -1.63
N ASN A 10 -5.06 -3.43 -1.06
CA ASN A 10 -6.01 -2.55 -1.69
C ASN A 10 -7.36 -3.24 -2.00
N ARG A 11 -8.20 -2.65 -2.87
CA ARG A 11 -9.61 -3.02 -3.05
C ARG A 11 -9.83 -4.03 -4.17
N ILE A 12 -10.81 -4.92 -3.97
CA ILE A 12 -11.40 -5.76 -4.99
C ILE A 12 -12.87 -5.37 -5.12
N ASN A 13 -13.27 -4.96 -6.34
CA ASN A 13 -14.60 -4.47 -6.66
C ASN A 13 -15.70 -5.47 -6.26
N LYS A 14 -16.61 -5.04 -5.38
CA LYS A 14 -17.72 -5.86 -4.84
C LYS A 14 -17.24 -7.19 -4.23
N GLY A 15 -15.96 -7.27 -3.84
CA GLY A 15 -15.33 -8.48 -3.34
C GLY A 15 -15.37 -9.64 -4.32
N LYS A 16 -15.38 -9.39 -5.63
CA LYS A 16 -15.50 -10.45 -6.65
C LYS A 16 -14.34 -10.44 -7.62
N PHE A 17 -13.82 -11.62 -7.91
CA PHE A 17 -12.92 -11.85 -9.04
C PHE A 17 -13.19 -13.19 -9.70
N THR A 18 -12.78 -13.32 -10.96
CA THR A 18 -12.87 -14.59 -11.72
C THR A 18 -11.47 -15.10 -12.00
N LEU A 19 -11.22 -16.36 -11.67
CA LEU A 19 -9.97 -17.04 -11.94
C LEU A 19 -10.30 -18.39 -12.60
N ASN A 20 -9.75 -18.65 -13.79
CA ASN A 20 -10.01 -19.86 -14.58
C ASN A 20 -11.51 -20.18 -14.80
N GLY A 21 -12.32 -19.16 -15.04
CA GLY A 21 -13.74 -19.31 -15.26
C GLY A 21 -14.59 -19.51 -14.00
N GLN A 22 -13.97 -19.63 -12.83
CA GLN A 22 -14.64 -19.71 -11.54
C GLN A 22 -14.67 -18.33 -10.87
N THR A 23 -15.86 -17.90 -10.44
CA THR A 23 -16.02 -16.65 -9.68
C THR A 23 -15.90 -16.93 -8.19
N TYR A 24 -15.10 -16.12 -7.52
CA TYR A 24 -14.89 -16.11 -6.07
C TYR A 24 -15.54 -14.89 -5.46
N GLN A 25 -16.17 -15.07 -4.30
CA GLN A 25 -16.77 -14.00 -3.52
C GLN A 25 -16.01 -13.86 -2.21
N LEU A 26 -15.45 -12.69 -1.97
CA LEU A 26 -14.77 -12.30 -0.74
C LEU A 26 -15.74 -11.56 0.19
N PRO A 27 -15.45 -11.49 1.49
CA PRO A 27 -16.17 -10.64 2.42
C PRO A 27 -16.16 -9.16 2.00
N ILE A 28 -17.24 -8.46 2.27
CA ILE A 28 -17.37 -7.01 2.04
C ILE A 28 -17.09 -6.29 3.35
N ASN A 29 -15.84 -5.94 3.58
CA ASN A 29 -15.39 -5.25 4.78
C ASN A 29 -15.19 -3.74 4.58
N ASP A 30 -15.32 -3.24 3.34
CA ASP A 30 -15.27 -1.83 2.94
C ASP A 30 -16.38 -1.58 1.89
N THR A 31 -17.62 -1.52 2.36
CA THR A 31 -18.83 -1.48 1.51
C THR A 31 -18.77 -0.43 0.41
N PRO A 32 -18.93 -0.80 -0.88
CA PRO A 32 -19.40 -2.11 -1.37
C PRO A 32 -18.29 -3.11 -1.70
N ASN A 33 -17.05 -2.88 -1.33
CA ASN A 33 -15.87 -3.60 -1.78
C ASN A 33 -15.26 -4.51 -0.69
N SER A 34 -14.31 -5.35 -1.09
CA SER A 34 -13.37 -6.00 -0.18
C SER A 34 -12.07 -5.22 -0.16
N LEU A 35 -11.49 -5.02 1.02
CA LEU A 35 -10.27 -4.24 1.25
C LEU A 35 -9.28 -5.05 2.07
N HIS A 36 -8.01 -5.00 1.68
CA HIS A 36 -6.86 -5.48 2.44
C HIS A 36 -6.94 -6.94 2.92
N GLY A 37 -7.59 -7.81 2.12
CA GLY A 37 -7.67 -9.24 2.42
C GLY A 37 -8.91 -9.66 3.19
N GLY A 38 -9.81 -8.74 3.59
CA GLY A 38 -11.07 -9.06 4.25
C GLY A 38 -11.10 -8.66 5.73
N PHE A 39 -12.01 -9.27 6.51
CA PHE A 39 -12.16 -8.98 7.95
C PHE A 39 -11.02 -9.54 8.80
N LYS A 40 -10.42 -10.65 8.37
CA LYS A 40 -9.25 -11.28 8.99
C LYS A 40 -8.11 -11.35 7.97
N GLY A 41 -7.67 -10.17 7.50
CA GLY A 41 -6.51 -10.04 6.67
C GLY A 41 -5.20 -10.37 7.42
N PHE A 42 -4.09 -10.27 6.75
CA PHE A 42 -2.78 -10.61 7.33
C PHE A 42 -2.33 -9.69 8.47
N ASP A 43 -3.01 -8.58 8.65
CA ASP A 43 -2.91 -7.66 9.79
C ASP A 43 -3.58 -8.18 11.08
N MET A 44 -4.49 -9.16 10.95
CA MET A 44 -5.31 -9.72 12.05
C MET A 44 -4.97 -11.16 12.40
N VAL A 45 -3.97 -11.75 11.76
CA VAL A 45 -3.53 -13.14 12.04
C VAL A 45 -2.32 -13.18 12.97
N VAL A 46 -2.11 -14.32 13.59
CA VAL A 46 -0.90 -14.56 14.39
C VAL A 46 0.15 -15.21 13.50
N TRP A 47 1.29 -14.56 13.39
CA TRP A 47 2.44 -15.03 12.62
C TRP A 47 3.38 -15.84 13.50
N ASP A 48 3.93 -16.90 12.95
CA ASP A 48 5.11 -17.54 13.52
C ASP A 48 6.32 -16.64 13.27
N VAL A 49 7.13 -16.40 14.31
CA VAL A 49 8.23 -15.43 14.24
C VAL A 49 9.54 -16.09 14.66
N GLU A 50 10.55 -15.90 13.82
CA GLU A 50 11.93 -16.24 14.11
C GLU A 50 12.81 -15.00 14.04
N GLN A 51 13.85 -14.95 14.88
CA GLN A 51 14.87 -13.90 14.86
C GLN A 51 16.23 -14.52 14.56
N PRO A 52 16.59 -14.69 13.26
CA PRO A 52 17.84 -15.36 12.89
C PRO A 52 19.10 -14.58 13.27
N ASP A 53 19.01 -13.26 13.39
CA ASP A 53 20.09 -12.37 13.85
C ASP A 53 19.51 -11.13 14.56
N SER A 54 20.37 -10.25 15.06
CA SER A 54 19.96 -9.06 15.83
C SER A 54 19.23 -7.99 15.01
N GLN A 55 19.24 -8.08 13.68
CA GLN A 55 18.71 -7.07 12.77
C GLN A 55 17.54 -7.60 11.92
N THR A 56 17.26 -8.91 11.98
CA THR A 56 16.29 -9.56 11.10
C THR A 56 15.17 -10.24 11.90
N LEU A 57 13.94 -10.00 11.51
CA LEU A 57 12.77 -10.79 11.89
C LEU A 57 12.25 -11.54 10.66
N GLN A 58 12.02 -12.84 10.81
CA GLN A 58 11.36 -13.67 9.82
C GLN A 58 9.97 -14.05 10.34
N LEU A 59 8.95 -13.79 9.53
CA LEU A 59 7.57 -14.12 9.86
C LEU A 59 7.04 -15.10 8.82
N THR A 60 6.32 -16.13 9.28
CA THR A 60 5.68 -17.10 8.40
C THR A 60 4.23 -17.30 8.77
N TYR A 61 3.40 -17.54 7.77
CA TYR A 61 1.98 -17.80 7.94
C TYR A 61 1.46 -18.71 6.83
N LEU A 62 0.63 -19.69 7.19
CA LEU A 62 -0.11 -20.51 6.24
C LEU A 62 -1.56 -20.04 6.19
N SER A 63 -1.89 -19.29 5.15
CA SER A 63 -3.27 -18.94 4.83
C SER A 63 -3.95 -20.09 4.11
N LYS A 64 -4.92 -20.72 4.75
CA LYS A 64 -5.57 -21.97 4.27
C LYS A 64 -6.49 -21.70 3.08
N ASP A 65 -6.73 -22.73 2.26
CA ASP A 65 -7.73 -22.70 1.18
C ASP A 65 -9.09 -22.27 1.73
N GLY A 66 -9.70 -21.26 1.11
CA GLY A 66 -10.98 -20.68 1.51
C GLY A 66 -10.91 -19.60 2.60
N GLU A 67 -9.73 -19.32 3.18
CA GLU A 67 -9.59 -18.21 4.13
C GLU A 67 -9.98 -16.89 3.46
N GLU A 68 -10.88 -16.12 4.12
CA GLU A 68 -11.48 -14.89 3.57
C GLU A 68 -12.02 -15.04 2.12
N GLY A 69 -12.36 -16.28 1.70
CA GLY A 69 -12.90 -16.59 0.38
C GLY A 69 -11.84 -16.79 -0.73
N TYR A 70 -10.57 -16.69 -0.43
CA TYR A 70 -9.49 -16.89 -1.42
C TYR A 70 -9.20 -18.37 -1.64
N PRO A 71 -9.00 -18.83 -2.91
CA PRO A 71 -8.65 -20.23 -3.21
C PRO A 71 -7.18 -20.54 -2.91
N GLY A 72 -6.92 -21.79 -2.60
CA GLY A 72 -5.59 -22.39 -2.41
C GLY A 72 -4.97 -22.10 -1.04
N ASN A 73 -4.14 -23.04 -0.59
CA ASN A 73 -3.27 -22.81 0.55
C ASN A 73 -2.13 -21.90 0.10
N LEU A 74 -1.89 -20.83 0.84
CA LEU A 74 -0.82 -19.88 0.55
C LEU A 74 0.16 -19.85 1.74
N GLN A 75 1.35 -20.40 1.55
CA GLN A 75 2.44 -20.23 2.50
C GLN A 75 3.11 -18.89 2.24
N VAL A 76 3.08 -18.00 3.21
CA VAL A 76 3.70 -16.67 3.13
C VAL A 76 4.90 -16.62 4.07
N SER A 77 5.99 -16.07 3.59
CA SER A 77 7.15 -15.70 4.38
C SER A 77 7.45 -14.22 4.15
N MET A 78 7.70 -13.50 5.22
CA MET A 78 8.05 -12.09 5.18
C MET A 78 9.24 -11.84 6.10
N SER A 79 10.21 -11.08 5.63
CA SER A 79 11.31 -10.63 6.49
C SER A 79 11.34 -9.13 6.64
N TYR A 80 11.65 -8.69 7.85
CA TYR A 80 12.01 -7.31 8.19
C TYR A 80 13.49 -7.29 8.57
N LYS A 81 14.26 -6.46 7.89
CA LYS A 81 15.67 -6.26 8.22
C LYS A 81 15.99 -4.78 8.38
N LEU A 82 16.57 -4.44 9.52
CA LEU A 82 17.08 -3.10 9.80
C LEU A 82 18.61 -3.13 9.68
N THR A 83 19.18 -2.39 8.73
CA THR A 83 20.62 -2.39 8.48
C THR A 83 21.33 -1.25 9.20
N ASP A 84 22.65 -1.36 9.35
CA ASP A 84 23.51 -0.29 9.92
C ASP A 84 23.59 0.96 9.01
N LYS A 85 23.02 0.88 7.80
CA LYS A 85 22.90 1.99 6.86
C LYS A 85 21.56 2.74 6.97
N ASN A 86 20.78 2.47 8.03
CA ASN A 86 19.43 2.99 8.23
C ASN A 86 18.43 2.56 7.13
N GLU A 87 18.60 1.37 6.57
CA GLU A 87 17.66 0.77 5.63
C GLU A 87 16.71 -0.15 6.40
N PHE A 88 15.41 -0.01 6.14
CA PHE A 88 14.39 -0.96 6.58
C PHE A 88 13.95 -1.77 5.35
N ILE A 89 14.46 -2.99 5.24
CA ILE A 89 14.21 -3.87 4.10
C ILE A 89 13.06 -4.80 4.44
N ILE A 90 12.06 -4.83 3.57
CA ILE A 90 10.90 -5.71 3.65
C ILE A 90 10.93 -6.62 2.43
N THR A 91 10.91 -7.94 2.68
CA THR A 91 10.88 -8.94 1.61
C THR A 91 9.67 -9.83 1.82
N HIS A 92 8.86 -9.98 0.77
CA HIS A 92 7.75 -10.92 0.75
C HIS A 92 8.07 -12.10 -0.18
N GLN A 93 7.74 -13.30 0.27
CA GLN A 93 7.78 -14.53 -0.51
C GLN A 93 6.48 -15.29 -0.28
N ALA A 94 5.94 -15.89 -1.33
CA ALA A 94 4.73 -16.68 -1.19
C ALA A 94 4.76 -17.88 -2.14
N GLN A 95 4.21 -19.00 -1.68
CA GLN A 95 4.06 -20.22 -2.44
C GLN A 95 2.65 -20.76 -2.24
N THR A 96 2.04 -21.27 -3.29
CA THR A 96 0.67 -21.81 -3.24
C THR A 96 0.61 -23.18 -3.89
N ASP A 97 -0.34 -24.00 -3.44
CA ASP A 97 -0.66 -25.30 -4.01
C ASP A 97 -1.75 -25.23 -5.09
N LYS A 98 -2.36 -24.05 -5.29
CA LYS A 98 -3.47 -23.83 -6.22
C LYS A 98 -3.43 -22.40 -6.73
N GLU A 99 -3.83 -22.16 -7.96
CA GLU A 99 -3.89 -20.81 -8.48
C GLU A 99 -4.75 -19.90 -7.59
N THR A 100 -4.20 -18.72 -7.27
CA THR A 100 -4.85 -17.72 -6.42
C THR A 100 -4.43 -16.31 -6.86
N VAL A 101 -5.10 -15.30 -6.35
CA VAL A 101 -4.69 -13.90 -6.51
C VAL A 101 -3.91 -13.46 -5.27
N ILE A 102 -2.83 -12.71 -5.51
CA ILE A 102 -1.98 -12.20 -4.45
C ILE A 102 -1.51 -10.78 -4.76
N ASN A 103 -1.51 -9.93 -3.75
CA ASN A 103 -0.90 -8.61 -3.76
C ASN A 103 -0.49 -8.27 -2.32
N LEU A 104 0.75 -8.54 -1.96
CA LEU A 104 1.26 -8.27 -0.62
C LEU A 104 1.83 -6.86 -0.57
N THR A 105 1.51 -6.13 0.48
CA THR A 105 2.06 -4.80 0.71
C THR A 105 2.27 -4.54 2.20
N HIS A 106 3.00 -3.48 2.51
CA HIS A 106 3.28 -3.05 3.86
C HIS A 106 2.72 -1.64 4.10
N HIS A 107 1.76 -1.54 5.01
CA HIS A 107 1.01 -0.31 5.28
C HIS A 107 1.56 0.44 6.50
N SER A 108 2.87 0.71 6.51
CA SER A 108 3.46 1.56 7.55
C SER A 108 3.01 3.01 7.41
N PHE A 109 2.69 3.62 8.54
CA PHE A 109 2.39 5.05 8.62
C PHE A 109 3.61 5.84 9.07
N PHE A 110 3.96 6.88 8.32
CA PHE A 110 5.08 7.77 8.58
C PHE A 110 4.62 9.20 8.87
N ASN A 111 5.29 9.84 9.82
CA ASN A 111 5.26 11.27 10.02
C ASN A 111 6.66 11.71 10.43
N LEU A 112 7.35 12.42 9.58
CA LEU A 112 8.74 12.81 9.82
C LEU A 112 8.87 13.94 10.85
N HIS A 113 7.78 14.60 11.26
CA HIS A 113 7.74 15.44 12.48
C HIS A 113 7.79 14.58 13.76
N GLY A 114 7.54 13.27 13.65
CA GLY A 114 7.34 12.34 14.76
C GLY A 114 5.86 12.03 14.99
N ALA A 115 5.59 10.83 15.50
CA ALA A 115 4.24 10.29 15.65
C ALA A 115 3.32 11.23 16.44
N GLY A 116 2.17 11.59 15.83
CA GLY A 116 1.12 12.43 16.44
C GLY A 116 1.51 13.89 16.68
N ASN A 117 2.58 14.40 16.07
CA ASN A 117 2.94 15.82 16.24
C ASN A 117 2.28 16.65 15.15
N LYS A 118 2.27 17.02 14.22
CA LYS A 118 1.59 17.81 13.19
C LYS A 118 0.93 16.92 12.14
N ASP A 119 0.22 17.55 11.22
CA ASP A 119 -0.13 16.93 9.97
C ASP A 119 1.11 16.80 9.04
N ILE A 120 0.92 16.17 7.89
CA ILE A 120 1.98 15.93 6.90
C ILE A 120 1.99 16.95 5.75
N ASN A 121 1.21 18.02 5.83
CA ASN A 121 1.00 18.93 4.70
C ASN A 121 2.27 19.67 4.26
N ASP A 122 3.21 19.89 5.17
CA ASP A 122 4.50 20.54 4.90
C ASP A 122 5.61 19.57 4.47
N HIS A 123 5.37 18.26 4.53
CA HIS A 123 6.28 17.28 3.99
C HIS A 123 6.38 17.43 2.46
N ILE A 124 7.59 17.40 1.96
CA ILE A 124 7.89 17.53 0.53
C ILE A 124 7.99 16.13 -0.05
N LEU A 125 7.03 15.78 -0.89
CA LEU A 125 6.92 14.47 -1.55
C LEU A 125 7.38 14.58 -3.00
N MET A 126 8.12 13.57 -3.46
CA MET A 126 8.36 13.27 -4.88
C MET A 126 7.98 11.82 -5.15
N ILE A 127 7.32 11.56 -6.27
CA ILE A 127 6.98 10.21 -6.76
C ILE A 127 7.48 10.08 -8.19
N ASN A 128 8.26 9.03 -8.47
CA ASN A 128 8.81 8.74 -9.80
C ASN A 128 7.76 8.04 -10.67
N ALA A 129 6.75 8.79 -11.10
CA ALA A 129 5.66 8.27 -11.92
C ALA A 129 5.08 9.36 -12.83
N ASP A 130 4.83 9.03 -14.09
CA ASP A 130 4.16 9.92 -15.05
C ASP A 130 2.65 9.69 -15.08
N LYS A 131 2.18 8.59 -14.52
CA LYS A 131 0.76 8.20 -14.53
C LYS A 131 0.29 7.74 -13.15
N PHE A 132 -1.02 7.84 -12.95
CA PHE A 132 -1.70 7.25 -11.80
C PHE A 132 -2.95 6.49 -12.27
N THR A 133 -3.56 5.72 -11.38
CA THR A 133 -4.80 5.01 -11.64
C THR A 133 -5.97 5.78 -11.05
N PRO A 134 -6.78 6.49 -11.86
CA PRO A 134 -7.97 7.17 -11.37
C PRO A 134 -8.98 6.15 -10.86
N VAL A 135 -9.73 6.56 -9.83
CA VAL A 135 -10.71 5.73 -9.13
C VAL A 135 -12.13 6.27 -9.33
N ASP A 136 -13.12 5.42 -9.09
CA ASP A 136 -14.52 5.81 -8.94
C ASP A 136 -14.83 6.28 -7.49
N GLN A 137 -16.07 6.64 -7.22
CA GLN A 137 -16.54 7.11 -5.89
C GLN A 137 -16.37 6.07 -4.77
N THR A 138 -16.14 4.80 -5.11
CA THR A 138 -15.89 3.70 -4.17
C THR A 138 -14.42 3.35 -4.06
N LEU A 139 -13.55 4.19 -4.62
CA LEU A 139 -12.10 4.04 -4.66
C LEU A 139 -11.63 2.80 -5.43
N ILE A 140 -12.43 2.34 -6.39
CA ILE A 140 -12.05 1.28 -7.32
C ILE A 140 -11.41 1.90 -8.57
N PRO A 141 -10.21 1.45 -8.98
CA PRO A 141 -9.59 1.91 -10.21
C PRO A 141 -10.49 1.70 -11.43
N THR A 142 -10.53 2.72 -12.31
CA THR A 142 -11.40 2.72 -13.50
C THR A 142 -10.87 1.87 -14.68
N GLY A 143 -9.64 1.36 -14.56
CA GLY A 143 -8.94 0.67 -15.65
C GLY A 143 -8.15 1.62 -16.57
N ILE A 144 -8.17 2.91 -16.30
CA ILE A 144 -7.44 3.93 -17.07
C ILE A 144 -6.08 4.20 -16.38
N LEU A 145 -5.07 4.52 -17.15
CA LEU A 145 -3.82 5.10 -16.68
C LEU A 145 -3.78 6.57 -17.13
N GLN A 146 -4.02 7.48 -16.19
CA GLN A 146 -4.08 8.92 -16.44
C GLN A 146 -2.74 9.57 -16.20
N ASP A 147 -2.36 10.54 -17.07
CA ASP A 147 -1.16 11.33 -16.87
C ASP A 147 -1.29 12.23 -15.64
N VAL A 148 -0.22 12.34 -14.85
CA VAL A 148 -0.19 13.24 -13.67
C VAL A 148 -0.01 14.69 -14.08
N GLU A 149 0.56 14.96 -15.27
CA GLU A 149 0.88 16.30 -15.74
C GLU A 149 -0.34 17.21 -15.78
N GLY A 150 -0.19 18.40 -15.26
CA GLY A 150 -1.28 19.39 -15.19
C GLY A 150 -2.37 19.09 -14.18
N THR A 151 -2.20 18.07 -13.32
CA THR A 151 -3.14 17.69 -12.29
C THR A 151 -2.55 17.89 -10.88
N PRO A 152 -3.38 17.89 -9.81
CA PRO A 152 -2.89 17.88 -8.44
C PRO A 152 -2.05 16.64 -8.09
N MET A 153 -2.15 15.56 -8.89
CA MET A 153 -1.43 14.30 -8.71
C MET A 153 0.05 14.37 -9.18
N ASP A 154 0.53 15.48 -9.73
CA ASP A 154 1.88 15.62 -10.26
C ASP A 154 2.93 15.84 -9.16
N PHE A 155 3.49 14.73 -8.67
CA PHE A 155 4.62 14.70 -7.74
C PHE A 155 5.95 14.33 -8.41
N ARG A 156 6.07 14.45 -9.72
CA ARG A 156 7.34 14.20 -10.43
C ARG A 156 8.49 15.12 -9.96
N ARG A 157 8.16 16.25 -9.38
CA ARG A 157 9.10 17.17 -8.73
C ARG A 157 8.77 17.29 -7.25
N PRO A 158 9.77 17.43 -6.36
CA PRO A 158 9.55 17.64 -4.93
C PRO A 158 8.51 18.73 -4.66
N THR A 159 7.41 18.41 -4.04
CA THR A 159 6.26 19.28 -3.84
C THR A 159 5.67 19.07 -2.43
N PRO A 160 5.37 20.14 -1.67
CA PRO A 160 4.66 20.01 -0.40
C PRO A 160 3.30 19.31 -0.59
N ILE A 161 3.01 18.30 0.24
CA ILE A 161 1.77 17.51 0.16
C ILE A 161 0.55 18.43 0.23
N GLY A 162 0.54 19.39 1.16
CA GLY A 162 -0.56 20.33 1.36
C GLY A 162 -0.78 21.33 0.23
N LYS A 163 0.15 21.46 -0.73
CA LYS A 163 0.11 22.51 -1.75
C LYS A 163 -1.13 22.43 -2.64
N ARG A 164 -1.56 21.21 -2.99
CA ARG A 164 -2.66 20.98 -3.94
C ARG A 164 -3.72 20.01 -3.43
N VAL A 165 -3.59 19.52 -2.21
CA VAL A 165 -4.47 18.49 -1.65
C VAL A 165 -5.93 18.92 -1.49
N ASN A 166 -6.20 20.22 -1.55
CA ASN A 166 -7.53 20.82 -1.48
C ASN A 166 -7.96 21.47 -2.81
N ASP A 167 -7.24 21.22 -3.91
CA ASP A 167 -7.64 21.70 -5.23
C ASP A 167 -8.95 21.03 -5.66
N SER A 168 -9.76 21.75 -6.44
CA SER A 168 -10.99 21.20 -7.03
C SER A 168 -10.61 20.19 -8.11
N PHE A 169 -10.59 18.93 -7.70
CA PHE A 169 -10.25 17.79 -8.56
C PHE A 169 -11.00 16.55 -8.07
N GLU A 170 -11.80 15.96 -8.94
CA GLU A 170 -12.71 14.85 -8.62
C GLU A 170 -12.03 13.72 -7.84
N GLN A 171 -10.81 13.38 -8.20
CA GLN A 171 -10.06 12.31 -7.54
C GLN A 171 -9.72 12.65 -6.07
N LEU A 172 -9.39 13.91 -5.79
CA LEU A 172 -9.17 14.37 -4.42
C LEU A 172 -10.48 14.41 -3.61
N GLU A 173 -11.62 14.65 -4.27
CA GLU A 173 -12.93 14.59 -3.63
C GLU A 173 -13.27 13.15 -3.22
N PHE A 174 -13.04 12.17 -4.10
CA PHE A 174 -13.29 10.76 -3.81
C PHE A 174 -12.40 10.22 -2.67
N GLY A 175 -11.12 10.56 -2.68
CA GLY A 175 -10.14 10.13 -1.66
C GLY A 175 -10.15 10.97 -0.38
N HIS A 176 -10.96 12.04 -0.30
CA HIS A 176 -10.87 13.08 0.76
C HIS A 176 -9.45 13.67 0.89
N GLY A 177 -8.69 13.64 -0.21
CA GLY A 177 -7.29 13.94 -0.35
C GLY A 177 -6.58 12.87 -1.19
N TYR A 178 -5.30 12.67 -0.97
CA TYR A 178 -4.56 11.63 -1.69
C TYR A 178 -4.83 10.24 -1.10
N ASP A 179 -5.37 9.35 -1.90
CA ASP A 179 -5.53 7.91 -1.64
C ASP A 179 -5.56 7.17 -2.99
N HIS A 180 -4.44 7.24 -3.70
CA HIS A 180 -4.35 6.77 -5.08
C HIS A 180 -3.06 5.99 -5.32
N ASN A 181 -3.06 5.19 -6.38
CA ASN A 181 -1.89 4.46 -6.82
C ASN A 181 -1.21 5.16 -8.01
N TRP A 182 0.08 5.40 -7.89
CA TRP A 182 0.96 5.88 -8.95
C TRP A 182 1.61 4.71 -9.67
N VAL A 183 1.66 4.79 -11.00
CA VAL A 183 2.32 3.80 -11.87
C VAL A 183 3.78 4.21 -12.01
N LEU A 184 4.66 3.47 -11.35
CA LEU A 184 6.08 3.84 -11.24
C LEU A 184 6.82 3.73 -12.57
N ASN A 185 7.69 4.69 -12.84
CA ASN A 185 8.60 4.70 -13.99
C ASN A 185 9.77 3.75 -13.71
N ARG A 186 9.59 2.47 -14.01
CA ARG A 186 10.59 1.42 -13.75
C ARG A 186 11.28 0.97 -15.04
N LYS A 187 12.56 0.66 -14.92
CA LYS A 187 13.40 0.15 -16.03
C LYS A 187 13.62 -1.35 -15.91
N THR A 188 13.58 -1.89 -14.70
CA THR A 188 13.83 -3.31 -14.41
C THR A 188 12.71 -3.88 -13.55
N SER A 189 12.52 -5.21 -13.59
CA SER A 189 11.51 -5.89 -12.75
C SER A 189 12.09 -6.46 -11.44
N ASN A 190 13.39 -6.72 -11.38
CA ASN A 190 13.99 -7.57 -10.35
C ASN A 190 14.90 -6.82 -9.36
N THR A 191 15.21 -5.56 -9.62
CA THR A 191 16.03 -4.75 -8.71
C THR A 191 15.20 -3.59 -8.15
N PRO A 192 15.32 -3.26 -6.86
CA PRO A 192 14.66 -2.09 -6.32
C PRO A 192 15.10 -0.82 -7.04
N GLU A 193 14.15 0.02 -7.42
CA GLU A 193 14.36 1.34 -7.99
C GLU A 193 13.69 2.40 -7.13
N LEU A 194 14.21 3.63 -7.15
CA LEU A 194 13.65 4.74 -6.38
C LEU A 194 12.24 5.05 -6.88
N ALA A 195 11.26 4.85 -5.99
CA ALA A 195 9.85 5.11 -6.22
C ALA A 195 9.41 6.48 -5.71
N ALA A 196 9.82 6.84 -4.50
CA ALA A 196 9.42 8.10 -3.88
C ALA A 196 10.45 8.61 -2.88
N THR A 197 10.38 9.91 -2.59
CA THR A 197 11.12 10.54 -1.50
C THR A 197 10.20 11.43 -0.69
N VAL A 198 10.43 11.48 0.63
CA VAL A 198 9.74 12.40 1.54
C VAL A 198 10.77 13.15 2.36
N TYR A 199 10.68 14.47 2.37
CA TYR A 199 11.54 15.35 3.16
C TYR A 199 10.71 16.22 4.10
N GLU A 200 11.12 16.31 5.36
CA GLU A 200 10.50 17.18 6.36
C GLU A 200 11.46 18.34 6.69
N PRO A 201 11.11 19.58 6.29
CA PRO A 201 12.05 20.70 6.33
C PRO A 201 12.50 21.15 7.72
N ALA A 202 11.64 21.01 8.75
CA ALA A 202 11.97 21.51 10.10
C ALA A 202 12.96 20.61 10.84
N SER A 203 12.86 19.29 10.66
CA SER A 203 13.77 18.32 11.30
C SER A 203 14.93 17.88 10.40
N GLY A 204 14.82 18.13 9.09
CA GLY A 204 15.77 17.63 8.10
C GLY A 204 15.67 16.13 7.83
N ARG A 205 14.64 15.45 8.35
CA ARG A 205 14.47 14.00 8.12
C ARG A 205 14.08 13.73 6.68
N TYR A 206 14.66 12.67 6.15
CA TYR A 206 14.49 12.26 4.76
C TYR A 206 14.22 10.76 4.69
N LEU A 207 13.23 10.38 3.89
CA LEU A 207 12.83 9.00 3.63
C LEU A 207 12.90 8.75 2.12
N GLU A 208 13.51 7.65 1.74
CA GLU A 208 13.46 7.11 0.38
C GLU A 208 12.68 5.79 0.37
N VAL A 209 11.86 5.59 -0.65
CA VAL A 209 11.18 4.33 -0.90
C VAL A 209 11.74 3.73 -2.17
N TRP A 210 12.33 2.56 -2.04
CA TRP A 210 12.87 1.76 -3.13
C TRP A 210 12.06 0.48 -3.24
N THR A 211 11.67 0.07 -4.45
CA THR A 211 10.81 -1.09 -4.60
C THR A 211 11.05 -1.84 -5.90
N THR A 212 10.70 -3.13 -5.90
CA THR A 212 10.55 -3.96 -7.09
C THR A 212 9.12 -3.93 -7.65
N GLU A 213 8.17 -3.29 -6.97
CA GLU A 213 6.77 -3.24 -7.36
C GLU A 213 6.50 -2.19 -8.44
N PRO A 214 5.50 -2.41 -9.31
CA PRO A 214 5.16 -1.48 -10.40
C PRO A 214 4.31 -0.29 -9.94
N GLY A 215 3.71 -0.35 -8.76
CA GLY A 215 2.82 0.66 -8.24
C GLY A 215 3.20 1.13 -6.84
N LEU A 216 2.77 2.35 -6.53
CA LEU A 216 2.89 2.95 -5.20
C LEU A 216 1.58 3.63 -4.83
N GLN A 217 0.87 3.11 -3.83
CA GLN A 217 -0.24 3.80 -3.22
C GLN A 217 0.30 4.86 -2.26
N PHE A 218 -0.11 6.10 -2.46
CA PHE A 218 0.08 7.18 -1.50
C PHE A 218 -1.25 7.50 -0.83
N TYR A 219 -1.32 7.23 0.48
CA TYR A 219 -2.45 7.56 1.34
C TYR A 219 -2.05 8.65 2.34
N GLY A 220 -2.78 9.76 2.33
CA GLY A 220 -2.48 10.95 3.12
C GLY A 220 -3.08 10.98 4.51
N GLY A 221 -3.57 9.86 5.07
CA GLY A 221 -4.18 9.82 6.40
C GLY A 221 -5.53 10.55 6.48
N ASN A 222 -6.30 10.54 5.39
CA ASN A 222 -7.51 11.34 5.22
C ASN A 222 -8.71 10.88 6.08
N PHE A 223 -8.65 9.65 6.64
CA PHE A 223 -9.72 9.09 7.46
C PHE A 223 -9.39 9.07 8.96
N PHE A 224 -8.29 9.70 9.37
CA PHE A 224 -8.02 9.91 10.80
C PHE A 224 -8.89 11.04 11.34
N ASP A 225 -9.61 10.78 12.42
CA ASP A 225 -10.61 11.68 13.02
C ASP A 225 -10.24 12.14 14.44
N GLY A 226 -9.06 11.76 14.95
CA GLY A 226 -8.60 12.09 16.29
C GLY A 226 -9.14 11.17 17.39
N THR A 227 -9.92 10.14 17.07
CA THR A 227 -10.40 9.17 18.07
C THR A 227 -9.31 8.20 18.49
N MET A 228 -8.37 7.89 17.58
CA MET A 228 -7.25 6.97 17.86
C MET A 228 -6.15 7.66 18.65
N THR A 229 -5.76 7.04 19.76
CA THR A 229 -4.62 7.46 20.58
C THR A 229 -3.45 6.51 20.31
N GLY A 230 -2.30 7.07 19.99
CA GLY A 230 -1.10 6.32 19.66
C GLY A 230 0.05 6.55 20.62
N LYS A 231 1.29 6.56 20.11
CA LYS A 231 2.51 6.74 20.91
C LYS A 231 2.47 8.07 21.68
N HIS A 232 2.94 8.02 22.92
CA HIS A 232 3.00 9.18 23.84
C HIS A 232 1.61 9.83 24.08
N GLU A 233 0.55 9.01 24.07
CA GLU A 233 -0.84 9.44 24.29
C GLU A 233 -1.34 10.51 23.30
N LYS A 234 -0.66 10.66 22.16
CA LYS A 234 -1.03 11.61 21.12
C LYS A 234 -2.14 11.05 20.25
N LYS A 235 -3.09 11.92 19.90
CA LYS A 235 -4.17 11.60 18.98
C LYS A 235 -3.71 11.73 17.53
N TYR A 236 -4.19 10.82 16.70
CA TYR A 236 -3.99 10.89 15.25
C TYR A 236 -5.16 11.61 14.60
N ASN A 237 -4.94 12.88 14.28
CA ASN A 237 -5.91 13.73 13.62
C ASN A 237 -5.82 13.59 12.10
N TYR A 238 -6.75 14.21 11.39
CA TYR A 238 -6.76 14.29 9.93
C TYR A 238 -5.38 14.65 9.38
N ARG A 239 -4.89 13.85 8.45
CA ARG A 239 -3.55 13.97 7.84
C ARG A 239 -2.37 13.89 8.83
N ALA A 240 -2.53 13.19 9.94
CA ALA A 240 -1.47 13.04 10.94
C ALA A 240 -0.32 12.11 10.50
N SER A 241 -0.46 11.42 9.39
CA SER A 241 0.58 10.54 8.83
C SER A 241 0.29 10.21 7.37
N LEU A 242 1.30 9.68 6.69
CA LEU A 242 1.20 9.17 5.33
C LEU A 242 1.57 7.68 5.27
N ALA A 243 0.99 6.95 4.33
CA ALA A 243 1.45 5.62 3.94
C ALA A 243 1.93 5.63 2.48
N LEU A 244 2.98 4.88 2.21
CA LEU A 244 3.56 4.65 0.89
C LEU A 244 3.63 3.15 0.68
N GLU A 245 2.58 2.60 0.05
CA GLU A 245 2.36 1.16 -0.07
C GLU A 245 2.79 0.72 -1.46
N THR A 246 3.93 0.04 -1.52
CA THR A 246 4.41 -0.54 -2.78
C THR A 246 3.58 -1.78 -3.09
N GLN A 247 3.06 -1.89 -4.31
CA GLN A 247 2.07 -2.90 -4.65
C GLN A 247 2.05 -3.25 -6.13
N HIS A 248 1.43 -4.38 -6.46
CA HIS A 248 1.05 -4.70 -7.82
C HIS A 248 -0.07 -3.76 -8.29
N LEU A 249 -0.21 -3.57 -9.58
CA LEU A 249 -1.35 -2.84 -10.14
C LEU A 249 -2.64 -3.65 -9.91
N SER A 250 -3.77 -2.94 -9.80
CA SER A 250 -5.09 -3.55 -9.61
C SER A 250 -5.41 -4.61 -10.67
N LEU A 251 -6.23 -5.60 -10.31
CA LEU A 251 -6.73 -6.65 -11.22
C LEU A 251 -7.37 -6.09 -12.50
N ILE A 252 -7.89 -4.87 -12.49
CA ILE A 252 -8.48 -4.21 -13.67
C ILE A 252 -7.41 -3.78 -14.69
N HIS A 253 -6.16 -3.53 -14.25
CA HIS A 253 -5.06 -3.07 -15.12
C HIS A 253 -4.24 -4.20 -15.72
N ILE A 254 -4.51 -5.43 -15.33
CA ILE A 254 -3.73 -6.60 -15.73
C ILE A 254 -4.65 -7.47 -16.58
N SER A 255 -4.33 -7.65 -17.84
CA SER A 255 -5.04 -8.58 -18.74
C SER A 255 -4.97 -10.03 -18.25
N GLU A 256 -4.03 -10.32 -17.34
CA GLU A 256 -3.94 -11.54 -16.55
C GLU A 256 -3.62 -11.16 -15.10
N PRO A 257 -4.36 -11.64 -14.08
CA PRO A 257 -4.00 -11.44 -12.68
C PRO A 257 -2.60 -12.01 -12.44
N THR A 258 -1.85 -11.38 -11.52
CA THR A 258 -0.56 -11.92 -11.10
C THR A 258 -0.79 -13.32 -10.54
N ARG A 259 -0.52 -14.31 -11.38
CA ARG A 259 -0.66 -15.73 -11.03
C ARG A 259 0.63 -16.17 -10.37
N LEU A 260 0.59 -16.52 -9.10
CA LEU A 260 1.60 -17.44 -8.60
C LEU A 260 1.36 -18.80 -9.29
N ARG A 261 2.24 -19.16 -10.21
CA ARG A 261 2.27 -20.53 -10.72
C ARG A 261 2.83 -21.43 -9.64
N CYS A 262 2.16 -22.56 -9.39
CA CYS A 262 2.77 -23.65 -8.63
C CYS A 262 4.12 -23.99 -9.29
N ILE A 263 5.19 -23.96 -8.52
CA ILE A 263 6.49 -24.51 -8.90
C ILE A 263 6.58 -25.90 -8.29
#